data_ebacd664d20b59873e1c24e6ad4501e5
#
_entry.id   ebacd664d20b59873e1c24e6ad4501e5
#
_cell.length_a   1.000
_cell.length_b   1.000
_cell.length_c   1.000
_cell.angle_alpha   90.00
_cell.angle_beta   90.00
_cell.angle_gamma   90.00
#
_symmetry.space_group_name_H-M   'P 1'
#
loop_
_entity.id
_entity.type
_entity.pdbx_description
1 polymer ?
#
loop_
_entity_poly.entity_id
_entity_poly.type
_entity_poly.pdbx_seq_one_letter_code
_entity_poly.pdbx_strand_id
1 'polypeptide(L)' 'MSTADWRLAVDIGGTFTDVVLLDGATGNVVVDKTLTTPSAPLEGVRTGVTQLLAKAGVRPSDITEYDPM' A
#
# COMPACT_ATOMS: atom_id res chain seq x y z
N MET A 1 -20.93 -11.44 7.87
CA MET A 1 -19.89 -11.45 7.12
C MET A 1 -19.26 -10.13 6.95
N SER A 2 -18.23 -9.95 7.37
CA SER A 2 -17.60 -8.79 7.13
C SER A 2 -16.75 -8.96 6.01
N THR A 3 -16.78 -8.07 5.17
CA THR A 3 -15.90 -8.08 4.12
C THR A 3 -14.96 -6.98 4.31
N ALA A 4 -13.75 -7.32 4.43
CA ALA A 4 -12.73 -6.32 4.45
C ALA A 4 -12.76 -5.61 3.13
N ASP A 5 -12.89 -4.32 3.18
CA ASP A 5 -12.82 -3.47 2.01
C ASP A 5 -11.50 -2.74 2.08
N TRP A 6 -10.44 -3.39 1.62
CA TRP A 6 -9.10 -2.83 1.70
C TRP A 6 -8.74 -2.14 0.39
N ARG A 7 -8.35 -0.90 0.48
CA ARG A 7 -7.93 -0.12 -0.68
C ARG A 7 -6.45 0.23 -0.54
N LEU A 8 -5.73 0.04 -1.61
CA LEU A 8 -4.30 0.32 -1.64
C LEU A 8 -4.04 1.44 -2.63
N ALA A 9 -3.36 2.47 -2.19
CA ALA A 9 -2.97 3.58 -3.05
C ALA A 9 -1.46 3.75 -2.99
N VAL A 10 -0.87 4.08 -4.14
CA VAL A 10 0.57 4.24 -4.25
C VAL A 10 0.88 5.55 -4.96
N ASP A 11 1.78 6.33 -4.37
CA ASP A 11 2.26 7.57 -4.97
C ASP A 11 3.77 7.50 -5.09
N ILE A 12 4.26 7.43 -6.32
CA ILE A 12 5.69 7.30 -6.60
C ILE A 12 6.26 8.69 -6.86
N GLY A 13 7.07 9.17 -5.92
CA GLY A 13 7.80 10.42 -6.11
C GLY A 13 9.23 10.16 -6.56
N GLY A 14 9.98 11.21 -6.76
CA GLY A 14 11.37 11.09 -7.18
C GLY A 14 12.29 10.53 -6.11
N THR A 15 11.97 10.77 -4.85
CA THR A 15 12.79 10.34 -3.72
C THR A 15 12.11 9.27 -2.90
N PHE A 16 10.82 9.44 -2.63
CA PHE A 16 10.07 8.49 -1.80
C PHE A 16 8.84 8.00 -2.53
N THR A 17 8.51 6.75 -2.23
CA THR A 17 7.24 6.16 -2.66
C THR A 17 6.37 6.01 -1.42
N ASP A 18 5.19 6.58 -1.47
CA ASP A 18 4.22 6.51 -0.38
C ASP A 18 3.20 5.42 -0.70
N VAL A 19 2.97 4.55 0.27
CA VAL A 19 1.98 3.48 0.14
C VAL A 19 0.95 3.68 1.23
N VAL A 20 -0.32 3.72 0.84
CA VAL A 20 -1.41 3.97 1.77
C VAL A 20 -2.39 2.79 1.70
N LEU A 21 -2.73 2.26 2.86
CA LEU A 21 -3.71 1.19 2.96
C LEU A 21 -4.89 1.71 3.75
N LEU A 22 -6.06 1.71 3.14
CA LEU A 22 -7.28 2.18 3.77
C LEU A 22 -8.18 1.00 4.07
N ASP A 23 -8.62 0.93 5.33
CA ASP A 23 -9.62 -0.03 5.74
C ASP A 23 -10.99 0.64 5.60
N GLY A 24 -11.72 0.27 4.56
CA GLY A 24 -13.02 0.87 4.29
C GLY A 24 -14.08 0.53 5.34
N ALA A 25 -13.87 -0.55 6.09
CA ALA A 25 -14.84 -0.93 7.11
C ALA A 25 -14.72 -0.07 8.36
N THR A 26 -13.51 0.33 8.74
CA THR A 26 -13.28 1.10 9.97
C THR A 26 -12.85 2.53 9.71
N GLY A 27 -12.41 2.83 8.50
CA GLY A 27 -11.85 4.14 8.18
C GLY A 27 -10.40 4.30 8.61
N ASN A 28 -9.79 3.27 9.15
CA ASN A 28 -8.38 3.36 9.53
C ASN A 28 -7.48 3.45 8.31
N VAL A 29 -6.42 4.23 8.46
CA VAL A 29 -5.44 4.40 7.39
C VAL A 29 -4.08 4.01 7.91
N VAL A 30 -3.37 3.20 7.16
CA VAL A 30 -1.99 2.83 7.46
C VAL A 30 -1.13 3.33 6.32
N VAL A 31 -0.08 4.07 6.65
CA VAL A 31 0.80 4.68 5.65
C VAL A 31 2.21 4.19 5.87
N ASP A 32 2.89 3.88 4.79
CA ASP A 32 4.30 3.56 4.84
C ASP A 32 5.01 4.32 3.73
N LYS A 33 6.30 4.57 3.93
CA LYS A 33 7.09 5.33 2.99
C LYS A 33 8.38 4.57 2.76
N THR A 34 8.75 4.44 1.51
CA THR A 34 9.99 3.78 1.15
C THR A 34 10.74 4.62 0.13
N LEU A 35 12.04 4.41 0.02
CA LEU A 35 12.83 5.14 -0.97
C LEU A 35 12.50 4.64 -2.35
N THR A 36 12.34 5.59 -3.26
CA THR A 36 12.16 5.27 -4.67
C THR A 36 13.50 4.85 -5.25
N THR A 37 13.53 3.73 -5.97
CA THR A 37 14.70 3.30 -6.70
C THR A 37 14.53 3.74 -8.14
N PRO A 38 15.24 4.80 -8.59
CA PRO A 38 14.97 5.34 -9.94
C PRO A 38 15.17 4.35 -11.06
N SER A 39 16.11 3.41 -10.90
CA SER A 39 16.37 2.40 -11.92
C SER A 39 15.35 1.27 -11.92
N ALA A 40 14.60 1.10 -10.82
CA ALA A 40 13.62 0.05 -10.70
C ALA A 40 12.49 0.50 -9.79
N PRO A 41 11.66 1.45 -10.21
CA PRO A 41 10.62 2.03 -9.34
C PRO A 41 9.64 0.99 -8.81
N LEU A 42 9.36 -0.05 -9.59
CA LEU A 42 8.44 -1.09 -9.17
C LEU A 42 8.95 -1.90 -7.98
N GLU A 43 10.27 -1.98 -7.82
CA GLU A 43 10.83 -2.68 -6.66
C GLU A 43 10.53 -1.94 -5.37
N GLY A 44 10.61 -0.62 -5.38
CA GLY A 44 10.24 0.18 -4.22
C GLY A 44 8.78 0.01 -3.87
N VAL A 45 7.93 0.00 -4.88
CA VAL A 45 6.50 -0.22 -4.69
C VAL A 45 6.25 -1.60 -4.09
N ARG A 46 6.87 -2.64 -4.65
CA ARG A 46 6.69 -4.00 -4.16
C ARG A 46 7.13 -4.12 -2.71
N THR A 47 8.30 -3.58 -2.39
CA THR A 47 8.83 -3.62 -1.03
C THR A 47 7.90 -2.87 -0.07
N GLY A 48 7.48 -1.67 -0.43
CA GLY A 48 6.60 -0.87 0.39
C GLY A 48 5.26 -1.55 0.63
N VAL A 49 4.68 -2.11 -0.41
CA VAL A 49 3.41 -2.82 -0.30
C VAL A 49 3.55 -4.05 0.60
N THR A 50 4.61 -4.84 0.38
CA THR A 50 4.84 -6.03 1.18
C THR A 50 4.99 -5.69 2.66
N GLN A 51 5.77 -4.67 2.97
CA GLN A 51 5.97 -4.24 4.35
C GLN A 51 4.69 -3.71 4.97
N LEU A 52 3.94 -2.93 4.22
CA LEU A 52 2.70 -2.35 4.71
C LEU A 52 1.67 -3.42 5.02
N LEU A 53 1.50 -4.38 4.12
CA LEU A 53 0.55 -5.46 4.31
C LEU A 53 0.93 -6.32 5.51
N ALA A 54 2.21 -6.62 5.66
CA ALA A 54 2.69 -7.39 6.80
C ALA A 54 2.44 -6.64 8.11
N LYS A 55 2.69 -5.34 8.10
CA LYS A 55 2.49 -4.50 9.28
C LYS A 55 1.01 -4.44 9.67
N ALA A 56 0.12 -4.40 8.69
CA ALA A 56 -1.30 -4.31 8.92
C ALA A 56 -1.96 -5.68 9.14
N GLY A 57 -1.24 -6.77 8.88
CA GLY A 57 -1.80 -8.10 8.99
C GLY A 57 -2.78 -8.42 7.86
N VAL A 58 -2.59 -7.81 6.71
CA VAL A 58 -3.48 -7.97 5.56
C VAL A 58 -2.79 -8.79 4.49
N ARG A 59 -3.51 -9.71 3.87
CA ARG A 59 -2.98 -10.50 2.78
C ARG A 59 -3.22 -9.80 1.45
N PRO A 60 -2.36 -10.01 0.45
CA PRO A 60 -2.59 -9.40 -0.86
C PRO A 60 -3.96 -9.73 -1.45
N SER A 61 -4.47 -10.92 -1.17
CA SER A 61 -5.77 -11.33 -1.67
C SER A 61 -6.94 -10.58 -1.00
N ASP A 62 -6.69 -9.88 0.10
CA ASP A 62 -7.70 -9.10 0.79
C ASP A 62 -7.88 -7.72 0.17
N ILE A 63 -6.97 -7.30 -0.70
CA ILE A 63 -7.06 -6.01 -1.36
C ILE A 63 -8.16 -6.04 -2.40
N THR A 64 -9.14 -5.15 -2.26
CA THR A 64 -10.26 -5.09 -3.17
C THR A 64 -10.12 -4.00 -4.22
N GLU A 65 -9.21 -3.05 -4.00
CA GLU A 65 -9.07 -1.92 -4.92
C GLU A 65 -7.67 -1.37 -4.88
N TYR A 66 -7.11 -1.08 -6.04
CA TYR A 66 -5.82 -0.42 -6.18
C TYR A 66 -6.05 0.93 -6.84
N ASP A 67 -5.43 1.96 -6.27
CA ASP A 67 -5.62 3.31 -6.78
C ASP A 67 -4.26 4.00 -6.87
N PRO A 68 -3.73 4.23 -8.06
CA PRO A 68 -2.50 5.00 -8.22
C PRO A 68 -2.81 6.48 -8.00
N MET A 69 -2.05 7.09 -7.14
CA MET A 69 -2.23 8.52 -6.85
C MET A 69 -1.39 9.39 -7.76
#